data_b9233332830df280ed80267516e64962
#
_entry.id   b9233332830df280ed80267516e64962
#
_cell.length_a   1.000
_cell.length_b   1.000
_cell.length_c   1.000
_cell.angle_alpha   90.00
_cell.angle_beta   90.00
_cell.angle_gamma   90.00
#
_symmetry.space_group_name_H-M   'P 1'
#
loop_
_entity.id
_entity.type
_entity.pdbx_description
1 polymer ?
#
loop_
_entity_poly.entity_id
_entity_poly.type
_entity_poly.pdbx_seq_one_letter_code
_entity_poly.pdbx_strand_id
1 'polypeptide(L)'
;MRHALFGLIVMLAAPLAATASAPPPAARNAAVVLLGEVHDNPAHHQTQAEWVADLRPAALVFEMLTPQQAAAATPTTRRDAEALEQALDWANSGWPVFSLYFPIFAAAPTAKIYGAAVPRAQARAALVQGVADSFGPKAEIYGLTQALPPAQQQQRETMQALSHCNALPAEMLPGMVDVQRLRDAVLARATLQALDETAGLVVVITGNGHARNDWGVPAYLLRLRPDLTVFALGQSEDGQIEGRFDLVLDAPPVPRDDPCAAFAKD
;
A
#
# COMPACT_ATOMS: atom_id res chain seq x y z
N MET A 1 -71.21 -2.59 -0.03
CA MET A 1 -69.95 -2.70 -0.77
C MET A 1 -68.84 -2.29 0.15
N ARG A 2 -68.02 -3.25 0.59
CA ARG A 2 -66.89 -3.00 1.54
C ARG A 2 -65.62 -2.99 0.71
N HIS A 3 -64.92 -1.87 0.67
CA HIS A 3 -63.64 -1.75 0.00
C HIS A 3 -62.52 -2.10 1.02
N ALA A 4 -61.83 -3.19 0.76
CA ALA A 4 -60.61 -3.55 1.51
C ALA A 4 -59.41 -2.84 0.89
N LEU A 5 -58.79 -1.92 1.65
CA LEU A 5 -57.50 -1.36 1.30
C LEU A 5 -56.39 -2.38 1.66
N PHE A 6 -55.72 -2.89 0.67
CA PHE A 6 -54.45 -3.65 0.85
C PHE A 6 -53.30 -2.64 0.95
N GLY A 7 -52.75 -2.48 2.14
CA GLY A 7 -51.54 -1.70 2.34
C GLY A 7 -50.30 -2.52 1.88
N LEU A 8 -49.58 -2.01 0.89
CA LEU A 8 -48.32 -2.56 0.42
C LEU A 8 -47.21 -2.17 1.42
N ILE A 9 -46.70 -3.11 2.19
CA ILE A 9 -45.53 -2.90 3.06
C ILE A 9 -44.30 -3.10 2.18
N VAL A 10 -43.63 -2.00 1.81
CA VAL A 10 -42.30 -2.04 1.17
C VAL A 10 -41.27 -2.23 2.27
N MET A 11 -40.74 -3.44 2.38
CA MET A 11 -39.55 -3.70 3.23
C MET A 11 -38.32 -3.12 2.51
N LEU A 12 -37.78 -2.01 2.99
CA LEU A 12 -36.44 -1.55 2.62
C LEU A 12 -35.44 -2.53 3.25
N ALA A 13 -34.82 -3.38 2.41
CA ALA A 13 -33.64 -4.12 2.80
C ALA A 13 -32.48 -3.12 2.90
N ALA A 14 -32.01 -2.84 4.11
CA ALA A 14 -30.75 -2.12 4.31
C ALA A 14 -29.61 -3.00 3.77
N PRO A 15 -28.65 -2.46 3.02
CA PRO A 15 -27.48 -3.21 2.60
C PRO A 15 -26.73 -3.63 3.87
N LEU A 16 -26.51 -4.94 4.06
CA LEU A 16 -25.54 -5.44 5.03
C LEU A 16 -24.17 -4.93 4.57
N ALA A 17 -23.57 -4.04 5.35
CA ALA A 17 -22.16 -3.75 5.19
C ALA A 17 -21.39 -5.06 5.41
N ALA A 18 -20.68 -5.53 4.39
CA ALA A 18 -19.77 -6.67 4.54
C ALA A 18 -18.68 -6.25 5.52
N THR A 19 -18.69 -6.79 6.74
CA THR A 19 -17.60 -6.60 7.68
C THR A 19 -16.37 -7.31 7.14
N ALA A 20 -15.23 -6.62 7.05
CA ALA A 20 -13.98 -7.23 6.65
C ALA A 20 -13.68 -8.43 7.58
N SER A 21 -13.14 -9.51 6.99
CA SER A 21 -12.71 -10.67 7.78
C SER A 21 -11.63 -10.27 8.77
N ALA A 22 -11.75 -10.67 10.03
CA ALA A 22 -10.76 -10.37 11.06
C ALA A 22 -9.37 -10.95 10.71
N PRO A 23 -8.27 -10.32 11.16
CA PRO A 23 -6.92 -10.83 10.93
C PRO A 23 -6.78 -12.28 11.41
N PRO A 24 -6.28 -13.21 10.56
CA PRO A 24 -6.06 -14.60 10.95
C PRO A 24 -4.94 -14.72 11.99
N PRO A 25 -4.83 -15.86 12.68
CA PRO A 25 -3.76 -16.08 13.68
C PRO A 25 -2.36 -15.85 13.13
N ALA A 26 -2.10 -16.17 11.86
CA ALA A 26 -0.81 -15.93 11.22
C ALA A 26 -0.46 -14.44 11.18
N ALA A 27 -1.41 -13.56 10.84
CA ALA A 27 -1.21 -12.11 10.87
C ALA A 27 -1.01 -11.58 12.30
N ARG A 28 -1.76 -12.10 13.28
CA ARG A 28 -1.65 -11.68 14.68
C ARG A 28 -0.31 -12.05 15.33
N ASN A 29 0.34 -13.11 14.84
CA ASN A 29 1.63 -13.61 15.33
C ASN A 29 2.81 -13.12 14.47
N ALA A 30 2.57 -12.36 13.42
CA ALA A 30 3.63 -11.81 12.59
C ALA A 30 4.32 -10.62 13.28
N ALA A 31 5.59 -10.43 13.01
CA ALA A 31 6.32 -9.23 13.43
C ALA A 31 6.01 -8.04 12.48
N VAL A 32 5.72 -8.34 11.21
CA VAL A 32 5.33 -7.36 10.20
C VAL A 32 4.09 -7.85 9.46
N VAL A 33 3.10 -6.98 9.33
CA VAL A 33 1.92 -7.21 8.50
C VAL A 33 1.87 -6.13 7.42
N LEU A 34 1.88 -6.55 6.15
CA LEU A 34 1.65 -5.64 5.02
C LEU A 34 0.17 -5.71 4.64
N LEU A 35 -0.46 -4.56 4.56
CA LEU A 35 -1.85 -4.41 4.12
C LEU A 35 -1.85 -3.73 2.75
N GLY A 36 -1.98 -4.57 1.71
CA GLY A 36 -2.05 -4.12 0.33
C GLY A 36 -3.37 -3.40 0.02
N GLU A 37 -3.34 -2.53 -0.99
CA GLU A 37 -4.53 -1.78 -1.43
C GLU A 37 -4.50 -1.51 -2.93
N VAL A 38 -5.67 -1.23 -3.49
CA VAL A 38 -5.84 -0.33 -4.63
C VAL A 38 -6.14 1.03 -4.03
N HIS A 39 -5.28 2.02 -4.28
CA HIS A 39 -5.19 3.26 -3.50
C HIS A 39 -6.47 4.10 -3.40
N ASP A 40 -7.39 3.97 -4.32
CA ASP A 40 -8.65 4.72 -4.35
C ASP A 40 -9.89 3.86 -3.99
N ASN A 41 -9.69 2.60 -3.54
CA ASN A 41 -10.79 1.73 -3.15
C ASN A 41 -11.15 1.92 -1.66
N PRO A 42 -12.33 2.50 -1.32
CA PRO A 42 -12.72 2.74 0.07
C PRO A 42 -12.83 1.47 0.92
N ALA A 43 -13.23 0.34 0.32
CA ALA A 43 -13.37 -0.93 1.04
C ALA A 43 -12.01 -1.47 1.50
N HIS A 44 -10.95 -1.24 0.70
CA HIS A 44 -9.59 -1.60 1.07
C HIS A 44 -9.11 -0.82 2.29
N HIS A 45 -9.34 0.49 2.31
CA HIS A 45 -8.97 1.35 3.44
C HIS A 45 -9.79 1.04 4.70
N GLN A 46 -11.07 0.68 4.54
CA GLN A 46 -11.88 0.23 5.66
C GLN A 46 -11.31 -1.06 6.27
N THR A 47 -10.97 -2.06 5.45
CA THR A 47 -10.32 -3.29 5.88
C THR A 47 -9.01 -3.00 6.61
N GLN A 48 -8.18 -2.10 6.07
CA GLN A 48 -6.93 -1.68 6.70
C GLN A 48 -7.17 -1.06 8.08
N ALA A 49 -8.14 -0.15 8.21
CA ALA A 49 -8.47 0.48 9.50
C ALA A 49 -8.97 -0.54 10.53
N GLU A 50 -9.85 -1.47 10.13
CA GLU A 50 -10.36 -2.53 10.99
C GLU A 50 -9.23 -3.47 11.46
N TRP A 51 -8.33 -3.89 10.54
CA TRP A 51 -7.19 -4.72 10.89
C TRP A 51 -6.20 -4.00 11.79
N VAL A 52 -5.94 -2.71 11.55
CA VAL A 52 -5.07 -1.89 12.41
C VAL A 52 -5.65 -1.78 13.82
N ALA A 53 -6.98 -1.58 13.96
CA ALA A 53 -7.66 -1.55 15.26
C ALA A 53 -7.53 -2.88 16.01
N ASP A 54 -7.66 -4.01 15.29
CA ASP A 54 -7.57 -5.36 15.85
C ASP A 54 -6.14 -5.76 16.24
N LEU A 55 -5.17 -5.45 15.37
CA LEU A 55 -3.76 -5.80 15.52
C LEU A 55 -3.04 -4.93 16.55
N ARG A 56 -3.49 -3.68 16.77
CA ARG A 56 -2.89 -2.71 17.70
C ARG A 56 -1.38 -2.58 17.54
N PRO A 57 -0.90 -2.21 16.35
CA PRO A 57 0.53 -2.18 16.07
C PRO A 57 1.26 -1.14 16.93
N ALA A 58 2.54 -1.40 17.21
CA ALA A 58 3.44 -0.43 17.82
C ALA A 58 3.84 0.68 16.83
N ALA A 59 3.84 0.36 15.53
CA ALA A 59 4.14 1.32 14.46
C ALA A 59 3.30 1.08 13.21
N LEU A 60 3.01 2.18 12.50
CA LEU A 60 2.49 2.20 11.13
C LEU A 60 3.55 2.77 10.19
N VAL A 61 3.79 2.10 9.07
CA VAL A 61 4.64 2.58 7.98
C VAL A 61 3.76 2.86 6.78
N PHE A 62 3.81 4.08 6.25
CA PHE A 62 3.02 4.49 5.10
C PHE A 62 3.90 4.70 3.87
N GLU A 63 3.54 4.06 2.76
CA GLU A 63 4.13 4.34 1.44
C GLU A 63 3.96 5.80 1.04
N MET A 64 2.81 6.38 1.37
CA MET A 64 2.36 7.70 0.95
C MET A 64 3.07 8.86 1.61
N LEU A 65 3.75 8.64 2.73
CA LEU A 65 4.37 9.69 3.53
C LEU A 65 5.88 9.71 3.39
N THR A 66 6.45 10.88 3.27
CA THR A 66 7.88 11.07 3.54
C THR A 66 8.16 10.97 5.04
N PRO A 67 9.42 10.72 5.48
CA PRO A 67 9.77 10.72 6.90
C PRO A 67 9.41 12.05 7.60
N GLN A 68 9.51 13.19 6.89
CA GLN A 68 9.15 14.49 7.42
C GLN A 68 7.64 14.61 7.66
N GLN A 69 6.82 14.17 6.72
CA GLN A 69 5.36 14.13 6.88
C GLN A 69 4.95 13.20 8.01
N ALA A 70 5.55 12.01 8.08
CA ALA A 70 5.29 11.07 9.17
C ALA A 70 5.58 11.67 10.55
N ALA A 71 6.63 12.48 10.70
CA ALA A 71 6.95 13.17 11.94
C ALA A 71 5.89 14.22 12.32
N ALA A 72 5.15 14.78 11.36
CA ALA A 72 4.05 15.72 11.61
C ALA A 72 2.76 15.03 12.05
N ALA A 73 2.63 13.70 11.85
CA ALA A 73 1.50 12.91 12.33
C ALA A 73 1.61 12.63 13.84
N THR A 74 1.60 13.67 14.66
CA THR A 74 1.70 13.60 16.13
C THR A 74 0.43 13.05 16.76
N PRO A 75 0.46 12.58 18.02
CA PRO A 75 -0.77 12.21 18.75
C PRO A 75 -1.82 13.32 18.82
N THR A 76 -1.41 14.59 18.76
CA THR A 76 -2.33 15.72 18.76
C THR A 76 -2.99 15.91 17.41
N THR A 77 -2.21 15.96 16.31
CA THR A 77 -2.75 16.15 14.95
C THR A 77 -3.66 14.99 14.53
N ARG A 78 -3.36 13.76 14.93
CA ARG A 78 -4.17 12.56 14.61
C ARG A 78 -5.57 12.51 15.29
N ARG A 79 -5.90 13.44 16.16
CA ARG A 79 -7.24 13.54 16.77
C ARG A 79 -8.25 14.24 15.87
N ASP A 80 -7.77 14.97 14.88
CA ASP A 80 -8.60 15.77 13.98
C ASP A 80 -8.17 15.53 12.55
N ALA A 81 -9.13 15.19 11.68
CA ALA A 81 -8.85 14.83 10.29
C ALA A 81 -8.28 16.02 9.50
N GLU A 82 -8.85 17.20 9.67
CA GLU A 82 -8.43 18.41 8.94
C GLU A 82 -7.03 18.86 9.40
N ALA A 83 -6.78 18.85 10.72
CA ALA A 83 -5.47 19.19 11.26
C ALA A 83 -4.38 18.21 10.79
N LEU A 84 -4.70 16.90 10.69
CA LEU A 84 -3.75 15.92 10.18
C LEU A 84 -3.52 16.08 8.69
N GLU A 85 -4.57 16.26 7.89
CA GLU A 85 -4.48 16.46 6.44
C GLU A 85 -3.58 17.66 6.11
N GLN A 86 -3.77 18.77 6.82
CA GLN A 86 -2.95 19.98 6.67
C GLN A 86 -1.49 19.72 7.10
N ALA A 87 -1.27 19.07 8.24
CA ALA A 87 0.07 18.78 8.75
C ALA A 87 0.87 17.87 7.80
N LEU A 88 0.18 16.97 7.08
CA LEU A 88 0.76 16.07 6.10
C LEU A 88 0.94 16.72 4.71
N ASP A 89 0.42 17.92 4.49
CA ASP A 89 0.33 18.54 3.15
C ASP A 89 -0.28 17.58 2.12
N TRP A 90 -1.34 16.86 2.55
CA TRP A 90 -1.88 15.74 1.78
C TRP A 90 -2.48 16.17 0.44
N ALA A 91 -3.14 17.33 0.41
CA ALA A 91 -3.76 17.88 -0.81
C ALA A 91 -2.75 18.05 -1.97
N ASN A 92 -1.46 18.24 -1.66
CA ASN A 92 -0.38 18.39 -2.64
C ASN A 92 0.39 17.09 -2.90
N SER A 93 0.02 15.98 -2.25
CA SER A 93 0.73 14.70 -2.36
C SER A 93 0.50 13.97 -3.69
N GLY A 94 -0.68 14.17 -4.28
CA GLY A 94 -1.16 13.42 -5.46
C GLY A 94 -1.77 12.06 -5.13
N TRP A 95 -1.93 11.72 -3.83
CA TRP A 95 -2.66 10.54 -3.38
C TRP A 95 -4.19 10.78 -3.39
N PRO A 96 -5.02 9.72 -3.34
CA PRO A 96 -6.47 9.86 -3.21
C PRO A 96 -6.89 10.68 -1.98
N VAL A 97 -8.18 11.01 -1.89
CA VAL A 97 -8.72 11.87 -0.83
C VAL A 97 -8.33 11.35 0.56
N PHE A 98 -7.93 12.26 1.44
CA PHE A 98 -7.42 11.93 2.78
C PHE A 98 -8.42 11.18 3.65
N SER A 99 -9.72 11.40 3.44
CA SER A 99 -10.79 10.72 4.19
C SER A 99 -10.74 9.19 4.08
N LEU A 100 -10.10 8.61 3.05
CA LEU A 100 -9.86 7.18 2.95
C LEU A 100 -8.80 6.70 3.96
N TYR A 101 -7.76 7.49 4.18
CA TYR A 101 -6.62 7.14 5.02
C TYR A 101 -6.79 7.52 6.49
N PHE A 102 -7.54 8.58 6.79
CA PHE A 102 -7.71 9.05 8.17
C PHE A 102 -8.17 7.97 9.16
N PRO A 103 -9.13 7.07 8.83
CA PRO A 103 -9.55 6.00 9.73
C PRO A 103 -8.41 5.08 10.17
N ILE A 104 -7.40 4.86 9.32
CA ILE A 104 -6.22 4.04 9.62
C ILE A 104 -5.38 4.70 10.71
N PHE A 105 -5.16 6.01 10.62
CA PHE A 105 -4.46 6.78 11.65
C PHE A 105 -5.24 6.79 12.98
N ALA A 106 -6.55 6.95 12.91
CA ALA A 106 -7.44 6.97 14.07
C ALA A 106 -7.49 5.61 14.77
N ALA A 107 -7.38 4.51 14.03
CA ALA A 107 -7.40 3.14 14.57
C ALA A 107 -6.18 2.79 15.43
N ALA A 108 -5.05 3.51 15.28
CA ALA A 108 -3.82 3.27 16.05
C ALA A 108 -3.29 4.58 16.70
N PRO A 109 -4.02 5.17 17.67
CA PRO A 109 -3.70 6.50 18.21
C PRO A 109 -2.34 6.59 18.92
N THR A 110 -1.80 5.46 19.36
CA THR A 110 -0.53 5.38 20.10
C THR A 110 0.64 4.87 19.24
N ALA A 111 0.37 4.32 18.04
CA ALA A 111 1.41 3.80 17.18
C ALA A 111 2.36 4.92 16.71
N LYS A 112 3.66 4.61 16.61
CA LYS A 112 4.61 5.50 15.91
C LYS A 112 4.33 5.49 14.42
N ILE A 113 4.42 6.66 13.78
CA ILE A 113 4.21 6.78 12.33
C ILE A 113 5.56 6.91 11.62
N TYR A 114 5.73 6.13 10.57
CA TYR A 114 6.91 6.16 9.70
C TYR A 114 6.47 6.40 8.26
N GLY A 115 7.30 7.11 7.52
CA GLY A 115 7.06 7.39 6.12
C GLY A 115 8.13 6.77 5.23
N ALA A 116 7.71 6.27 4.08
CA ALA A 116 8.58 5.58 3.13
C ALA A 116 8.40 6.08 1.69
N ALA A 117 7.76 7.24 1.50
CA ALA A 117 7.60 7.81 0.18
C ALA A 117 8.95 8.13 -0.46
N VAL A 118 9.10 7.73 -1.71
CA VAL A 118 10.23 8.10 -2.56
C VAL A 118 9.88 9.38 -3.31
N PRO A 119 10.54 10.51 -3.03
CA PRO A 119 10.28 11.76 -3.73
C PRO A 119 10.46 11.61 -5.26
N ARG A 120 9.66 12.34 -6.04
CA ARG A 120 9.72 12.27 -7.52
C ARG A 120 11.12 12.55 -8.07
N ALA A 121 11.89 13.45 -7.44
CA ALA A 121 13.26 13.73 -7.85
C ALA A 121 14.17 12.51 -7.68
N GLN A 122 14.03 11.76 -6.57
CA GLN A 122 14.79 10.54 -6.32
C GLN A 122 14.36 9.40 -7.26
N ALA A 123 13.06 9.27 -7.54
CA ALA A 123 12.57 8.30 -8.53
C ALA A 123 13.12 8.60 -9.94
N ARG A 124 13.18 9.88 -10.34
CA ARG A 124 13.80 10.28 -11.62
C ARG A 124 15.30 10.02 -11.63
N ALA A 125 16.00 10.23 -10.52
CA ALA A 125 17.42 9.91 -10.41
C ALA A 125 17.66 8.41 -10.63
N ALA A 126 16.79 7.53 -10.10
CA ALA A 126 16.87 6.09 -10.30
C ALA A 126 16.76 5.69 -11.77
N LEU A 127 15.96 6.39 -12.59
CA LEU A 127 15.86 6.16 -14.02
C LEU A 127 17.17 6.47 -14.77
N VAL A 128 17.99 7.39 -14.26
CA VAL A 128 19.21 7.88 -14.96
C VAL A 128 20.48 7.27 -14.36
N GLN A 129 20.56 7.17 -13.04
CA GLN A 129 21.76 6.76 -12.31
C GLN A 129 21.71 5.30 -11.87
N GLY A 130 20.53 4.66 -12.00
CA GLY A 130 20.27 3.33 -11.46
C GLY A 130 19.80 3.31 -10.02
N VAL A 131 19.21 2.20 -9.63
CA VAL A 131 18.56 2.01 -8.33
C VAL A 131 19.57 2.04 -7.18
N ALA A 132 20.77 1.45 -7.37
CA ALA A 132 21.77 1.33 -6.32
C ALA A 132 22.27 2.70 -5.84
N ASP A 133 22.64 3.56 -6.78
CA ASP A 133 23.14 4.91 -6.49
C ASP A 133 22.04 5.78 -5.85
N SER A 134 20.81 5.62 -6.33
CA SER A 134 19.65 6.36 -5.81
C SER A 134 19.24 5.93 -4.40
N PHE A 135 19.47 4.66 -4.03
CA PHE A 135 19.22 4.14 -2.67
C PHE A 135 20.33 4.52 -1.69
N GLY A 136 21.58 4.55 -2.17
CA GLY A 136 22.77 4.95 -1.42
C GLY A 136 23.56 3.79 -0.78
N PRO A 137 24.39 4.08 0.25
CA PRO A 137 25.48 3.19 0.71
C PRO A 137 25.09 1.76 1.11
N LYS A 138 23.83 1.51 1.41
CA LYS A 138 23.33 0.18 1.80
C LYS A 138 22.72 -0.62 0.64
N ALA A 139 22.82 -0.14 -0.60
CA ALA A 139 22.20 -0.77 -1.78
C ALA A 139 22.58 -2.25 -1.94
N GLU A 140 23.83 -2.62 -1.66
CA GLU A 140 24.32 -3.98 -1.79
C GLU A 140 23.58 -4.97 -0.89
N ILE A 141 23.41 -4.66 0.40
CA ILE A 141 22.72 -5.56 1.34
C ILE A 141 21.23 -5.72 1.00
N TYR A 142 20.62 -4.71 0.38
CA TYR A 142 19.26 -4.79 -0.16
C TYR A 142 19.20 -5.49 -1.52
N GLY A 143 20.33 -5.93 -2.10
CA GLY A 143 20.38 -6.60 -3.40
C GLY A 143 20.13 -5.68 -4.60
N LEU A 144 20.24 -4.38 -4.43
CA LEU A 144 19.98 -3.41 -5.49
C LEU A 144 21.13 -3.26 -6.48
N THR A 145 22.33 -3.74 -6.14
CA THR A 145 23.48 -3.82 -7.05
C THR A 145 23.45 -5.05 -7.95
N GLN A 146 22.50 -5.97 -7.70
CA GLN A 146 22.37 -7.21 -8.46
C GLN A 146 21.29 -7.06 -9.53
N ALA A 147 21.61 -7.52 -10.75
CA ALA A 147 20.60 -7.65 -11.80
C ALA A 147 19.52 -8.66 -11.38
N LEU A 148 18.30 -8.44 -11.81
CA LEU A 148 17.23 -9.40 -11.63
C LEU A 148 17.45 -10.61 -12.57
N PRO A 149 16.97 -11.81 -12.21
CA PRO A 149 16.88 -12.92 -13.14
C PRO A 149 16.14 -12.49 -14.42
N PRO A 150 16.60 -12.86 -15.63
CA PRO A 150 16.01 -12.34 -16.88
C PRO A 150 14.50 -12.53 -17.00
N ALA A 151 13.99 -13.69 -16.59
CA ALA A 151 12.54 -13.95 -16.60
C ALA A 151 11.75 -13.02 -15.66
N GLN A 152 12.30 -12.71 -14.47
CA GLN A 152 11.69 -11.79 -13.53
C GLN A 152 11.75 -10.34 -14.05
N GLN A 153 12.86 -9.94 -14.65
CA GLN A 153 13.00 -8.63 -15.28
C GLN A 153 11.94 -8.44 -16.36
N GLN A 154 11.82 -9.38 -17.28
CA GLN A 154 10.83 -9.34 -18.35
C GLN A 154 9.38 -9.29 -17.82
N GLN A 155 9.07 -10.09 -16.79
CA GLN A 155 7.73 -10.09 -16.20
C GLN A 155 7.39 -8.72 -15.59
N ARG A 156 8.33 -8.12 -14.85
CA ARG A 156 8.15 -6.79 -14.25
C ARG A 156 8.04 -5.69 -15.32
N GLU A 157 8.82 -5.77 -16.39
CA GLU A 157 8.71 -4.83 -17.52
C GLU A 157 7.35 -4.93 -18.21
N THR A 158 6.85 -6.15 -18.44
CA THR A 158 5.51 -6.37 -18.98
C THR A 158 4.44 -5.73 -18.08
N MET A 159 4.54 -5.90 -16.76
CA MET A 159 3.63 -5.23 -15.81
C MET A 159 3.72 -3.71 -15.91
N GLN A 160 4.92 -3.14 -16.02
CA GLN A 160 5.08 -1.70 -16.17
C GLN A 160 4.48 -1.21 -17.50
N ALA A 161 4.64 -1.93 -18.58
CA ALA A 161 4.02 -1.60 -19.86
C ALA A 161 2.50 -1.57 -19.77
N LEU A 162 1.91 -2.63 -19.20
CA LEU A 162 0.44 -2.73 -19.01
C LEU A 162 -0.09 -1.63 -18.10
N SER A 163 0.55 -1.38 -16.95
CA SER A 163 0.14 -0.34 -16.00
C SER A 163 0.24 1.09 -16.55
N HIS A 164 0.96 1.26 -17.66
CA HIS A 164 1.09 2.54 -18.38
C HIS A 164 0.47 2.49 -19.77
N CYS A 165 -0.52 1.61 -19.97
CA CYS A 165 -1.30 1.51 -21.21
C CYS A 165 -0.46 1.24 -22.46
N ASN A 166 0.69 0.56 -22.32
CA ASN A 166 1.70 0.37 -23.37
C ASN A 166 2.16 1.67 -24.04
N ALA A 167 2.00 2.81 -23.37
CA ALA A 167 2.39 4.13 -23.89
C ALA A 167 3.85 4.50 -23.62
N LEU A 168 4.53 3.74 -22.74
CA LEU A 168 5.94 3.97 -22.45
C LEU A 168 6.84 3.36 -23.56
N PRO A 169 7.90 4.07 -23.98
CA PRO A 169 8.96 3.49 -24.78
C PRO A 169 9.60 2.27 -24.09
N ALA A 170 9.89 1.21 -24.86
CA ALA A 170 10.43 -0.04 -24.30
C ALA A 170 11.74 0.16 -23.53
N GLU A 171 12.58 1.10 -23.98
CA GLU A 171 13.84 1.47 -23.34
C GLU A 171 13.68 2.09 -21.93
N MET A 172 12.49 2.57 -21.58
CA MET A 172 12.19 3.11 -20.25
C MET A 172 11.77 2.03 -19.26
N LEU A 173 11.27 0.89 -19.71
CA LEU A 173 10.70 -0.15 -18.86
C LEU A 173 11.69 -0.69 -17.80
N PRO A 174 12.97 -0.97 -18.12
CA PRO A 174 13.95 -1.40 -17.11
C PRO A 174 14.10 -0.38 -15.99
N GLY A 175 14.17 0.91 -16.32
CA GLY A 175 14.25 1.99 -15.33
C GLY A 175 12.99 2.09 -14.47
N MET A 176 11.81 1.84 -15.04
CA MET A 176 10.55 1.79 -14.26
C MET A 176 10.56 0.63 -13.26
N VAL A 177 11.11 -0.53 -13.63
CA VAL A 177 11.34 -1.65 -12.70
C VAL A 177 12.28 -1.23 -11.57
N ASP A 178 13.35 -0.51 -11.88
CA ASP A 178 14.29 0.00 -10.88
C ASP A 178 13.65 1.00 -9.92
N VAL A 179 12.74 1.84 -10.38
CA VAL A 179 11.95 2.72 -9.51
C VAL A 179 11.09 1.91 -8.54
N GLN A 180 10.46 0.82 -8.98
CA GLN A 180 9.69 -0.05 -8.06
C GLN A 180 10.62 -0.73 -7.05
N ARG A 181 11.78 -1.24 -7.46
CA ARG A 181 12.80 -1.80 -6.57
C ARG A 181 13.27 -0.79 -5.52
N LEU A 182 13.45 0.46 -5.91
CA LEU A 182 13.79 1.55 -4.99
C LEU A 182 12.71 1.75 -3.92
N ARG A 183 11.44 1.80 -4.34
CA ARG A 183 10.30 1.97 -3.43
C ARG A 183 10.19 0.81 -2.45
N ASP A 184 10.27 -0.44 -2.94
CA ASP A 184 10.26 -1.64 -2.10
C ASP A 184 11.38 -1.60 -1.05
N ALA A 185 12.60 -1.26 -1.45
CA ALA A 185 13.74 -1.19 -0.55
C ALA A 185 13.62 -0.05 0.48
N VAL A 186 13.05 1.10 0.10
CA VAL A 186 12.80 2.22 1.03
C VAL A 186 11.71 1.84 2.03
N LEU A 187 10.62 1.21 1.59
CA LEU A 187 9.58 0.66 2.47
C LEU A 187 10.15 -0.37 3.45
N ALA A 188 10.94 -1.32 2.96
CA ALA A 188 11.60 -2.32 3.81
C ALA A 188 12.54 -1.67 4.84
N ARG A 189 13.30 -0.65 4.45
CA ARG A 189 14.18 0.12 5.34
C ARG A 189 13.40 0.81 6.45
N ALA A 190 12.30 1.50 6.11
CA ALA A 190 11.44 2.16 7.08
C ALA A 190 10.77 1.16 8.02
N THR A 191 10.36 -0.01 7.51
CA THR A 191 9.77 -1.10 8.31
C THR A 191 10.78 -1.68 9.30
N LEU A 192 12.02 -1.94 8.87
CA LEU A 192 13.07 -2.42 9.77
C LEU A 192 13.44 -1.38 10.83
N GLN A 193 13.49 -0.09 10.46
CA GLN A 193 13.68 0.98 11.42
C GLN A 193 12.55 1.02 12.46
N ALA A 194 11.29 0.89 12.02
CA ALA A 194 10.14 0.85 12.92
C ALA A 194 10.21 -0.33 13.90
N LEU A 195 10.59 -1.52 13.43
CA LEU A 195 10.81 -2.70 14.27
C LEU A 195 11.90 -2.47 15.32
N ASP A 196 13.05 -1.94 14.91
CA ASP A 196 14.19 -1.69 15.80
C ASP A 196 13.88 -0.66 16.89
N GLU A 197 13.08 0.36 16.53
CA GLU A 197 12.75 1.44 17.46
C GLU A 197 11.56 1.15 18.37
N THR A 198 10.66 0.21 18.02
CA THR A 198 9.44 -0.04 18.79
C THR A 198 9.39 -1.42 19.42
N ALA A 199 10.16 -2.37 18.93
CA ALA A 199 10.20 -3.76 19.39
C ALA A 199 8.81 -4.44 19.43
N GLY A 200 7.87 -3.98 18.59
CA GLY A 200 6.50 -4.50 18.53
C GLY A 200 6.05 -4.74 17.09
N LEU A 201 4.80 -5.19 16.93
CA LEU A 201 4.20 -5.41 15.62
C LEU A 201 4.23 -4.12 14.79
N VAL A 202 4.68 -4.22 13.56
CA VAL A 202 4.65 -3.15 12.56
C VAL A 202 3.64 -3.48 11.48
N VAL A 203 2.74 -2.54 11.19
CA VAL A 203 1.83 -2.63 10.04
C VAL A 203 2.28 -1.67 8.95
N VAL A 204 2.33 -2.15 7.72
CA VAL A 204 2.70 -1.38 6.52
C VAL A 204 1.46 -1.17 5.66
N ILE A 205 1.16 0.10 5.36
CA ILE A 205 0.06 0.51 4.48
C ILE A 205 0.67 0.84 3.12
N THR A 206 0.29 0.09 2.08
CA THR A 206 0.96 0.19 0.78
C THR A 206 0.09 -0.40 -0.34
N GLY A 207 0.38 -0.05 -1.57
CA GLY A 207 -0.26 -0.69 -2.73
C GLY A 207 0.06 -2.19 -2.82
N ASN A 208 -0.85 -2.97 -3.41
CA ASN A 208 -0.70 -4.41 -3.62
C ASN A 208 0.64 -4.78 -4.28
N GLY A 209 1.11 -3.94 -5.22
CA GLY A 209 2.37 -4.17 -5.92
C GLY A 209 3.60 -4.25 -5.02
N HIS A 210 3.56 -3.57 -3.87
CA HIS A 210 4.61 -3.56 -2.86
C HIS A 210 4.36 -4.59 -1.74
N ALA A 211 3.11 -4.95 -1.45
CA ALA A 211 2.76 -5.91 -0.40
C ALA A 211 3.04 -7.37 -0.78
N ARG A 212 3.19 -7.70 -2.06
CA ARG A 212 3.34 -9.08 -2.58
C ARG A 212 4.60 -9.79 -2.07
N ASN A 213 4.47 -11.10 -1.77
CA ASN A 213 5.55 -11.92 -1.21
C ASN A 213 6.66 -12.27 -2.20
N ASP A 214 6.38 -12.32 -3.49
CA ASP A 214 7.30 -12.85 -4.51
C ASP A 214 8.45 -11.89 -4.85
N TRP A 215 8.22 -10.56 -4.80
CA TRP A 215 9.28 -9.58 -5.05
C TRP A 215 9.03 -8.18 -4.45
N GLY A 216 7.95 -7.99 -3.70
CA GLY A 216 7.66 -6.75 -2.97
C GLY A 216 8.52 -6.58 -1.71
N VAL A 217 8.07 -5.75 -0.82
CA VAL A 217 8.72 -5.44 0.46
C VAL A 217 9.09 -6.70 1.27
N PRO A 218 8.23 -7.76 1.34
CA PRO A 218 8.58 -8.99 2.06
C PRO A 218 9.90 -9.62 1.61
N ALA A 219 10.19 -9.61 0.31
CA ALA A 219 11.43 -10.18 -0.21
C ALA A 219 12.68 -9.44 0.30
N TYR A 220 12.60 -8.12 0.48
CA TYR A 220 13.70 -7.32 1.05
C TYR A 220 13.83 -7.51 2.56
N LEU A 221 12.70 -7.60 3.28
CA LEU A 221 12.70 -7.87 4.72
C LEU A 221 13.36 -9.21 5.04
N LEU A 222 12.93 -10.28 4.36
CA LEU A 222 13.44 -11.63 4.56
C LEU A 222 14.90 -11.80 4.07
N ARG A 223 15.33 -11.02 3.08
CA ARG A 223 16.74 -10.96 2.69
C ARG A 223 17.64 -10.46 3.82
N LEU A 224 17.17 -9.44 4.55
CA LEU A 224 17.94 -8.78 5.61
C LEU A 224 17.77 -9.45 6.98
N ARG A 225 16.61 -10.03 7.22
CA ARG A 225 16.23 -10.73 8.44
C ARG A 225 15.45 -12.00 8.10
N PRO A 226 16.15 -13.11 7.79
CA PRO A 226 15.50 -14.36 7.37
C PRO A 226 14.54 -14.97 8.42
N ASP A 227 14.76 -14.68 9.69
CA ASP A 227 13.94 -15.20 10.80
C ASP A 227 12.69 -14.34 11.07
N LEU A 228 12.49 -13.26 10.33
CA LEU A 228 11.37 -12.37 10.53
C LEU A 228 10.05 -13.04 10.08
N THR A 229 9.04 -13.00 10.93
CA THR A 229 7.69 -13.42 10.55
C THR A 229 6.98 -12.27 9.86
N VAL A 230 6.65 -12.47 8.59
CA VAL A 230 5.98 -11.48 7.74
C VAL A 230 4.66 -12.06 7.26
N PHE A 231 3.60 -11.26 7.26
CA PHE A 231 2.30 -11.61 6.69
C PHE A 231 1.88 -10.54 5.69
N ALA A 232 1.48 -10.95 4.50
CA ALA A 232 1.04 -10.06 3.42
C ALA A 232 -0.43 -10.30 3.09
N LEU A 233 -1.26 -9.27 3.26
CA LEU A 233 -2.61 -9.19 2.75
C LEU A 233 -2.61 -8.49 1.39
N GLY A 234 -3.15 -9.16 0.37
CA GLY A 234 -3.56 -8.52 -0.88
C GLY A 234 -5.06 -8.20 -0.86
N GLN A 235 -5.46 -7.13 -1.51
CA GLN A 235 -6.88 -6.79 -1.66
C GLN A 235 -7.23 -6.65 -3.14
N SER A 236 -8.06 -7.57 -3.64
CA SER A 236 -8.47 -7.63 -5.05
C SER A 236 -9.73 -6.80 -5.31
N GLU A 237 -9.96 -6.48 -6.57
CA GLU A 237 -11.22 -5.99 -7.09
C GLU A 237 -11.77 -7.01 -8.08
N ASP A 238 -12.99 -7.53 -7.85
CA ASP A 238 -13.60 -8.62 -8.64
C ASP A 238 -12.66 -9.81 -8.86
N GLY A 239 -11.93 -10.21 -7.81
CA GLY A 239 -10.97 -11.30 -7.84
C GLY A 239 -9.69 -11.02 -8.63
N GLN A 240 -9.50 -9.81 -9.15
CA GLN A 240 -8.34 -9.45 -9.97
C GLN A 240 -7.21 -8.91 -9.09
N ILE A 241 -6.15 -9.69 -8.93
CA ILE A 241 -4.92 -9.28 -8.28
C ILE A 241 -3.73 -10.09 -8.82
N GLU A 242 -2.61 -9.43 -9.02
CA GLU A 242 -1.37 -10.09 -9.43
C GLU A 242 -0.39 -10.18 -8.27
N GLY A 243 0.27 -11.32 -8.15
CA GLY A 243 1.27 -11.57 -7.13
C GLY A 243 0.91 -12.69 -6.18
N ARG A 244 1.78 -12.95 -5.22
CA ARG A 244 1.58 -13.93 -4.15
C ARG A 244 1.40 -13.21 -2.82
N PHE A 245 0.37 -13.61 -2.09
CA PHE A 245 0.02 -13.09 -0.77
C PHE A 245 -0.27 -14.25 0.17
N ASP A 246 -0.24 -14.02 1.48
CA ASP A 246 -0.65 -15.02 2.47
C ASP A 246 -2.19 -15.12 2.55
N LEU A 247 -2.87 -14.00 2.28
CA LEU A 247 -4.32 -13.91 2.18
C LEU A 247 -4.68 -12.89 1.11
N VAL A 248 -5.76 -13.16 0.38
CA VAL A 248 -6.40 -12.17 -0.49
C VAL A 248 -7.84 -11.98 -0.02
N LEU A 249 -8.24 -10.74 0.19
CA LEU A 249 -9.62 -10.34 0.40
C LEU A 249 -10.13 -9.61 -0.84
N ASP A 250 -11.35 -9.96 -1.26
CA ASP A 250 -11.97 -9.34 -2.42
C ASP A 250 -12.93 -8.24 -2.03
N ALA A 251 -12.96 -7.18 -2.83
CA ALA A 251 -13.88 -6.07 -2.67
C ALA A 251 -14.49 -5.67 -4.03
N PRO A 252 -15.66 -5.02 -4.03
CA PRO A 252 -16.21 -4.47 -5.25
C PRO A 252 -15.26 -3.44 -5.88
N PRO A 253 -15.15 -3.41 -7.22
CA PRO A 253 -14.36 -2.42 -7.91
C PRO A 253 -14.97 -1.02 -7.77
N VAL A 254 -14.11 -0.02 -7.77
CA VAL A 254 -14.54 1.38 -7.82
C VAL A 254 -14.71 1.78 -9.28
N PRO A 255 -15.82 2.44 -9.66
CA PRO A 255 -15.96 3.00 -11.00
C PRO A 255 -14.85 4.03 -11.28
N ARG A 256 -14.11 3.81 -12.36
CA ARG A 256 -13.04 4.69 -12.84
C ARG A 256 -13.21 4.94 -14.32
N ASP A 257 -12.87 6.13 -14.76
CA ASP A 257 -12.66 6.36 -16.19
C ASP A 257 -11.52 5.46 -16.70
N ASP A 258 -11.56 5.10 -17.98
CA ASP A 258 -10.48 4.33 -18.57
C ASP A 258 -9.15 5.10 -18.47
N PRO A 259 -8.18 4.64 -17.66
CA PRO A 259 -6.91 5.34 -17.49
C PRO A 259 -6.11 5.41 -18.80
N CYS A 260 -6.44 4.56 -19.76
CA CYS A 260 -5.77 4.50 -21.05
C CYS A 260 -6.38 5.45 -22.10
N ALA A 261 -7.56 6.01 -21.83
CA ALA A 261 -8.21 6.92 -22.78
C ALA A 261 -7.34 8.14 -23.16
N ALA A 262 -6.54 8.64 -22.21
CA ALA A 262 -5.62 9.76 -22.46
C ALA A 262 -4.46 9.41 -23.42
N PHE A 263 -4.22 8.13 -23.67
CA PHE A 263 -3.15 7.64 -24.55
C PHE A 263 -3.68 7.06 -25.87
N ALA A 264 -5.01 6.99 -26.03
CA ALA A 264 -5.62 6.62 -27.31
C ALA A 264 -5.23 7.70 -28.35
N LYS A 265 -4.45 7.32 -29.34
CA LYS A 265 -4.16 8.19 -30.51
C LYS A 265 -5.38 8.13 -31.40
N ASP A 266 -5.95 9.31 -31.75
CA ASP A 266 -6.92 9.47 -32.80
C ASP A 266 -6.38 8.96 -34.16
#